data_eb755b876bffcb239516886ea484f57b
#
_entry.id   eb755b876bffcb239516886ea484f57b
#
_cell.length_a   1.000
_cell.length_b   1.000
_cell.length_c   1.000
_cell.angle_alpha   90.00
_cell.angle_beta   90.00
_cell.angle_gamma   90.00
#
_symmetry.space_group_name_H-M   'P 1'
#
loop_
_entity.id
_entity.type
_entity.pdbx_description
1 polymer ?
#
loop_
_entity_poly.entity_id
_entity_poly.type
_entity_poly.pdbx_seq_one_letter_code
_entity_poly.pdbx_strand_id
1 'polypeptide(L)'
;MQRLQKAPGSAGSRYGLLFFGLLWSTISCCVIVPIVAANVGSLDKLKSPAGLSALAGDLAFPVLFGGLFLGIGVLVTAFGLGPIIAATRLTRPDIQISNTNLRSGEEFALVYQQGFKSTMDVKRLAVQLILRESATYRRGTDTVTVTHDHLIQNFDLSDRQFRSGESINQNLRWAIPRGAMHSFEASRNRLRWIIKVQVVMKGWPTYDEEFGLRVLPELA
;
A
#
# COMPACT_ATOMS: atom_id res chain seq x y z
N MET A 1 -20.33 13.55 16.43
CA MET A 1 -19.24 12.66 15.99
C MET A 1 -18.25 13.45 15.16
N GLN A 2 -16.97 13.18 15.29
CA GLN A 2 -15.90 13.87 14.60
C GLN A 2 -15.26 12.92 13.58
N ARG A 3 -15.03 13.42 12.35
CA ARG A 3 -14.39 12.64 11.29
C ARG A 3 -12.88 12.56 11.52
N LEU A 4 -12.33 11.34 11.46
CA LEU A 4 -10.91 11.13 11.56
C LEU A 4 -10.19 11.52 10.27
N GLN A 5 -9.01 12.08 10.43
CA GLN A 5 -8.13 12.39 9.32
C GLN A 5 -7.21 11.22 9.00
N LYS A 6 -6.83 11.11 7.73
CA LYS A 6 -5.86 10.12 7.27
C LYS A 6 -4.54 10.27 8.01
N ALA A 7 -3.98 9.15 8.45
CA ALA A 7 -2.68 9.13 9.09
C ALA A 7 -1.59 9.64 8.13
N PRO A 8 -0.71 10.54 8.56
CA PRO A 8 0.39 11.01 7.73
C PRO A 8 1.34 9.85 7.41
N GLY A 9 1.73 9.71 6.14
CA GLY A 9 2.72 8.72 5.69
C GLY A 9 2.19 7.49 4.95
N SER A 10 0.89 7.18 4.99
CA SER A 10 0.34 5.99 4.32
C SER A 10 0.28 6.09 2.77
N ALA A 11 0.37 7.28 2.20
CA ALA A 11 0.28 7.50 0.75
C ALA A 11 1.64 7.58 0.04
N GLY A 12 2.70 8.06 0.72
CA GLY A 12 4.00 8.35 0.08
C GLY A 12 4.70 7.12 -0.51
N SER A 13 4.63 5.99 0.17
CA SER A 13 5.27 4.74 -0.27
C SER A 13 4.65 4.18 -1.57
N ARG A 14 3.35 4.37 -1.80
CA ARG A 14 2.64 3.83 -2.97
C ARG A 14 3.03 4.54 -4.26
N TYR A 15 3.10 5.87 -4.21
CA TYR A 15 3.53 6.68 -5.36
C TYR A 15 5.03 6.54 -5.63
N GLY A 16 5.85 6.29 -4.59
CA GLY A 16 7.27 6.07 -4.73
C GLY A 16 7.59 4.84 -5.57
N LEU A 17 6.92 3.71 -5.32
CA LEU A 17 7.08 2.49 -6.13
C LEU A 17 6.64 2.70 -7.58
N LEU A 18 5.51 3.37 -7.79
CA LEU A 18 5.01 3.65 -9.13
C LEU A 18 5.97 4.55 -9.91
N PHE A 19 6.43 5.64 -9.29
CA PHE A 19 7.42 6.54 -9.90
C PHE A 19 8.73 5.82 -10.23
N PHE A 20 9.25 5.02 -9.28
CA PHE A 20 10.47 4.24 -9.50
C PHE A 20 10.30 3.24 -10.64
N GLY A 21 9.20 2.49 -10.67
CA GLY A 21 8.93 1.51 -11.74
C GLY A 21 8.81 2.15 -13.12
N LEU A 22 8.11 3.30 -13.22
CA LEU A 22 8.00 4.06 -14.46
C LEU A 22 9.36 4.59 -14.93
N LEU A 23 10.11 5.22 -14.03
CA LEU A 23 11.45 5.75 -14.32
C LEU A 23 12.38 4.64 -14.80
N TRP A 24 12.39 3.50 -14.09
CA TRP A 24 13.19 2.34 -14.43
C TRP A 24 12.82 1.75 -15.80
N SER A 25 11.53 1.60 -16.08
CA SER A 25 11.04 1.12 -17.36
C SER A 25 11.42 2.06 -18.51
N THR A 26 11.33 3.37 -18.28
CA THR A 26 11.69 4.40 -19.27
C THR A 26 13.17 4.34 -19.61
N ILE A 27 14.04 4.27 -18.58
CA ILE A 27 15.51 4.14 -18.78
C ILE A 27 15.82 2.86 -19.55
N SER A 28 15.22 1.74 -19.16
CA SER A 28 15.40 0.44 -19.86
C SER A 28 14.98 0.52 -21.33
N CYS A 29 13.83 1.13 -21.63
CA CYS A 29 13.38 1.37 -22.99
C CYS A 29 14.33 2.25 -23.79
N CYS A 30 14.82 3.35 -23.21
CA CYS A 30 15.75 4.27 -23.88
C CYS A 30 17.09 3.61 -24.26
N VAL A 31 17.49 2.56 -23.53
CA VAL A 31 18.70 1.78 -23.84
C VAL A 31 18.43 0.68 -24.86
N ILE A 32 17.36 -0.09 -24.65
CA ILE A 32 17.06 -1.28 -25.46
C ILE A 32 16.61 -0.91 -26.87
N VAL A 33 15.69 0.06 -26.99
CA VAL A 33 15.05 0.39 -28.28
C VAL A 33 16.07 0.83 -29.33
N PRO A 34 17.05 1.73 -29.07
CA PRO A 34 18.07 2.10 -30.06
C PRO A 34 18.96 0.93 -30.45
N ILE A 35 19.35 0.07 -29.51
CA ILE A 35 20.18 -1.11 -29.78
C ILE A 35 19.46 -2.08 -30.70
N VAL A 36 18.19 -2.38 -30.39
CA VAL A 36 17.37 -3.26 -31.23
C VAL A 36 17.12 -2.64 -32.60
N ALA A 37 16.77 -1.35 -32.65
CA ALA A 37 16.51 -0.64 -33.92
C ALA A 37 17.74 -0.61 -34.84
N ALA A 38 18.94 -0.36 -34.30
CA ALA A 38 20.20 -0.38 -35.06
C ALA A 38 20.49 -1.77 -35.67
N ASN A 39 20.11 -2.84 -34.97
CA ASN A 39 20.33 -4.21 -35.43
C ASN A 39 19.24 -4.70 -36.38
N VAL A 40 17.99 -4.26 -36.21
CA VAL A 40 16.87 -4.58 -37.11
C VAL A 40 17.07 -3.96 -38.51
N GLY A 41 17.78 -2.80 -38.59
CA GLY A 41 18.18 -2.21 -39.87
C GLY A 41 19.10 -3.10 -40.74
N SER A 42 19.68 -4.15 -40.16
CA SER A 42 20.53 -5.12 -40.86
C SER A 42 19.81 -6.44 -41.18
N LEU A 43 18.51 -6.38 -41.52
CA LEU A 43 17.69 -7.56 -41.87
C LEU A 43 18.24 -8.33 -43.10
N ASP A 44 19.12 -7.74 -43.92
CA ASP A 44 19.85 -8.45 -44.97
C ASP A 44 20.74 -9.59 -44.43
N LYS A 45 21.19 -9.52 -43.19
CA LYS A 45 21.91 -10.59 -42.47
C LYS A 45 21.06 -11.84 -42.27
N LEU A 46 19.72 -11.73 -42.30
CA LEU A 46 18.79 -12.86 -42.16
C LEU A 46 18.81 -13.81 -43.38
N LYS A 47 19.41 -13.40 -44.51
CA LYS A 47 19.46 -14.18 -45.74
C LYS A 47 20.54 -15.27 -45.72
N SER A 48 21.43 -15.30 -44.75
CA SER A 48 22.47 -16.32 -44.60
C SER A 48 22.48 -16.95 -43.20
N PRO A 49 22.79 -18.25 -43.07
CA PRO A 49 22.88 -18.91 -41.75
C PRO A 49 23.94 -18.29 -40.86
N ALA A 50 25.06 -17.84 -41.42
CA ALA A 50 26.14 -17.16 -40.68
C ALA A 50 25.73 -15.75 -40.21
N GLY A 51 24.93 -15.05 -41.00
CA GLY A 51 24.36 -13.76 -40.58
C GLY A 51 23.32 -13.88 -39.52
N LEU A 52 22.53 -14.95 -39.50
CA LEU A 52 21.54 -15.25 -38.46
C LEU A 52 22.21 -15.56 -37.13
N SER A 53 23.28 -16.36 -37.10
CA SER A 53 24.03 -16.64 -35.88
C SER A 53 24.75 -15.42 -35.32
N ALA A 54 25.32 -14.55 -36.16
CA ALA A 54 25.92 -13.31 -35.75
C ALA A 54 24.88 -12.33 -35.16
N LEU A 55 23.75 -12.15 -35.83
CA LEU A 55 22.65 -11.31 -35.33
C LEU A 55 22.08 -11.83 -34.01
N ALA A 56 21.92 -13.16 -33.88
CA ALA A 56 21.48 -13.77 -32.62
C ALA A 56 22.49 -13.52 -31.50
N GLY A 57 23.80 -13.57 -31.77
CA GLY A 57 24.84 -13.22 -30.79
C GLY A 57 24.81 -11.75 -30.41
N ASP A 58 24.69 -10.85 -31.35
CA ASP A 58 24.68 -9.39 -31.13
C ASP A 58 23.43 -8.94 -30.35
N LEU A 59 22.30 -9.60 -30.56
CA LEU A 59 21.02 -9.28 -29.89
C LEU A 59 20.79 -10.06 -28.59
N ALA A 60 21.42 -11.21 -28.39
CA ALA A 60 21.15 -12.07 -27.27
C ALA A 60 21.35 -11.34 -25.92
N PHE A 61 22.47 -10.67 -25.73
CA PHE A 61 22.75 -9.94 -24.49
C PHE A 61 21.80 -8.75 -24.28
N PRO A 62 21.64 -7.79 -25.23
CA PRO A 62 20.74 -6.67 -25.00
C PRO A 62 19.28 -7.07 -24.85
N VAL A 63 18.80 -8.10 -25.57
CA VAL A 63 17.43 -8.58 -25.45
C VAL A 63 17.19 -9.32 -24.12
N LEU A 64 18.08 -10.22 -23.72
CA LEU A 64 17.93 -10.97 -22.48
C LEU A 64 18.12 -10.04 -21.26
N PHE A 65 19.20 -9.29 -21.24
CA PHE A 65 19.51 -8.41 -20.12
C PHE A 65 18.54 -7.23 -20.05
N GLY A 66 18.32 -6.55 -21.17
CA GLY A 66 17.41 -5.43 -21.24
C GLY A 66 15.94 -5.84 -21.04
N GLY A 67 15.54 -7.00 -21.55
CA GLY A 67 14.21 -7.59 -21.33
C GLY A 67 13.99 -7.93 -19.85
N LEU A 68 15.00 -8.45 -19.18
CA LEU A 68 14.94 -8.69 -17.72
C LEU A 68 14.72 -7.37 -16.94
N PHE A 69 15.51 -6.33 -17.25
CA PHE A 69 15.39 -5.03 -16.59
C PHE A 69 14.04 -4.35 -16.84
N LEU A 70 13.56 -4.42 -18.11
CA LEU A 70 12.24 -3.92 -18.47
C LEU A 70 11.14 -4.69 -17.74
N GLY A 71 11.25 -6.03 -17.66
CA GLY A 71 10.32 -6.90 -16.94
C GLY A 71 10.23 -6.54 -15.46
N ILE A 72 11.36 -6.28 -14.80
CA ILE A 72 11.41 -5.82 -13.40
C ILE A 72 10.69 -4.46 -13.28
N GLY A 73 10.97 -3.51 -14.18
CA GLY A 73 10.33 -2.20 -14.17
C GLY A 73 8.81 -2.27 -14.32
N VAL A 74 8.32 -3.09 -15.24
CA VAL A 74 6.88 -3.33 -15.44
C VAL A 74 6.26 -3.97 -14.21
N LEU A 75 6.91 -4.95 -13.61
CA LEU A 75 6.43 -5.63 -12.41
C LEU A 75 6.31 -4.67 -11.22
N VAL A 76 7.34 -3.85 -10.98
CA VAL A 76 7.32 -2.82 -9.91
C VAL A 76 6.23 -1.79 -10.15
N THR A 77 6.03 -1.37 -11.41
CA THR A 77 4.93 -0.46 -11.80
C THR A 77 3.56 -1.10 -11.52
N ALA A 78 3.37 -2.36 -11.87
CA ALA A 78 2.13 -3.10 -11.63
C ALA A 78 1.82 -3.21 -10.12
N PHE A 79 2.82 -3.49 -9.29
CA PHE A 79 2.67 -3.46 -7.83
C PHE A 79 2.31 -2.08 -7.29
N GLY A 80 2.92 -1.01 -7.83
CA GLY A 80 2.60 0.37 -7.46
C GLY A 80 1.19 0.79 -7.87
N LEU A 81 0.68 0.30 -9.01
CA LEU A 81 -0.67 0.57 -9.51
C LEU A 81 -1.77 -0.16 -8.72
N GLY A 82 -1.47 -1.33 -8.17
CA GLY A 82 -2.46 -2.18 -7.51
C GLY A 82 -3.35 -1.44 -6.51
N PRO A 83 -2.80 -0.74 -5.49
CA PRO A 83 -3.60 0.01 -4.51
C PRO A 83 -4.42 1.15 -5.12
N ILE A 84 -3.94 1.76 -6.20
CA ILE A 84 -4.67 2.83 -6.90
C ILE A 84 -5.89 2.24 -7.61
N ILE A 85 -5.71 1.12 -8.32
CA ILE A 85 -6.79 0.41 -8.99
C ILE A 85 -7.84 -0.07 -7.96
N ALA A 86 -7.40 -0.64 -6.84
CA ALA A 86 -8.28 -1.02 -5.74
C ALA A 86 -9.14 0.17 -5.25
N ALA A 87 -8.51 1.34 -5.09
CA ALA A 87 -9.19 2.55 -4.64
C ALA A 87 -10.26 3.08 -5.65
N THR A 88 -10.16 2.74 -6.94
CA THR A 88 -11.19 3.14 -7.92
C THR A 88 -12.52 2.39 -7.74
N ARG A 89 -12.48 1.21 -7.13
CA ARG A 89 -13.64 0.32 -6.94
C ARG A 89 -14.44 0.63 -5.67
N LEU A 90 -13.84 1.34 -4.73
CA LEU A 90 -14.41 1.69 -3.43
C LEU A 90 -14.57 3.19 -3.31
N THR A 91 -15.52 3.63 -2.47
CA THR A 91 -15.47 5.00 -1.97
C THR A 91 -14.42 5.06 -0.85
N ARG A 92 -13.94 6.25 -0.57
CA ARG A 92 -13.07 6.43 0.59
C ARG A 92 -13.85 6.09 1.87
N PRO A 93 -13.28 5.30 2.81
CA PRO A 93 -13.93 5.03 4.08
C PRO A 93 -14.16 6.34 4.86
N ASP A 94 -15.33 6.48 5.42
CA ASP A 94 -15.65 7.52 6.38
C ASP A 94 -15.63 6.94 7.78
N ILE A 95 -14.68 7.40 8.59
CA ILE A 95 -14.52 7.00 9.98
C ILE A 95 -14.87 8.18 10.87
N GLN A 96 -15.89 8.00 11.69
CA GLN A 96 -16.30 8.99 12.67
C GLN A 96 -16.23 8.40 14.06
N ILE A 97 -15.75 9.17 15.02
CA ILE A 97 -15.66 8.78 16.44
C ILE A 97 -16.37 9.77 17.34
N SER A 98 -16.79 9.29 18.49
CA SER A 98 -17.52 10.11 19.48
C SER A 98 -16.62 11.17 20.12
N ASN A 99 -15.34 10.85 20.34
CA ASN A 99 -14.36 11.73 20.97
C ASN A 99 -12.99 11.55 20.35
N THR A 100 -12.30 12.65 20.00
CA THR A 100 -10.95 12.63 19.41
C THR A 100 -9.83 12.70 20.44
N ASN A 101 -10.15 13.07 21.69
CA ASN A 101 -9.20 13.16 22.80
C ASN A 101 -9.48 12.03 23.79
N LEU A 102 -9.13 10.82 23.41
CA LEU A 102 -9.32 9.62 24.21
C LEU A 102 -8.23 9.48 25.26
N ARG A 103 -8.53 8.78 26.34
CA ARG A 103 -7.58 8.41 27.37
C ARG A 103 -7.59 6.90 27.61
N SER A 104 -6.59 6.40 28.30
CA SER A 104 -6.53 5.00 28.75
C SER A 104 -7.80 4.66 29.56
N GLY A 105 -8.40 3.51 29.24
CA GLY A 105 -9.65 3.03 29.85
C GLY A 105 -10.94 3.66 29.30
N GLU A 106 -10.90 4.66 28.43
CA GLU A 106 -12.10 5.29 27.86
C GLU A 106 -12.71 4.46 26.74
N GLU A 107 -14.05 4.39 26.75
CA GLU A 107 -14.84 3.84 25.65
C GLU A 107 -15.19 4.94 24.64
N PHE A 108 -15.28 4.55 23.37
CA PHE A 108 -15.71 5.43 22.31
C PHE A 108 -16.57 4.70 21.28
N ALA A 109 -17.52 5.42 20.71
CA ALA A 109 -18.27 4.94 19.58
C ALA A 109 -17.51 5.25 18.28
N LEU A 110 -17.46 4.27 17.38
CA LEU A 110 -16.86 4.38 16.05
C LEU A 110 -17.92 4.03 15.01
N VAL A 111 -18.14 4.93 14.07
CA VAL A 111 -18.98 4.70 12.90
C VAL A 111 -18.07 4.54 11.69
N TYR A 112 -18.19 3.39 11.05
CA TYR A 112 -17.52 3.10 9.79
C TYR A 112 -18.52 3.04 8.66
N GLN A 113 -18.26 3.81 7.60
CA GLN A 113 -19.06 3.80 6.38
C GLN A 113 -18.16 3.69 5.15
N GLN A 114 -18.51 2.79 4.23
CA GLN A 114 -17.82 2.65 2.94
C GLN A 114 -18.76 2.16 1.86
N GLY A 115 -18.70 2.78 0.67
CA GLY A 115 -19.49 2.39 -0.49
C GLY A 115 -18.68 1.57 -1.49
N PHE A 116 -19.39 0.74 -2.25
CA PHE A 116 -18.83 -0.11 -3.30
C PHE A 116 -19.32 0.39 -4.66
N LYS A 117 -18.38 0.83 -5.52
CA LYS A 117 -18.70 1.41 -6.84
C LYS A 117 -18.99 0.38 -7.92
N SER A 118 -18.62 -0.86 -7.69
CA SER A 118 -18.85 -1.99 -8.60
C SER A 118 -19.17 -3.24 -7.81
N THR A 119 -19.89 -4.17 -8.45
CA THR A 119 -20.14 -5.49 -7.87
C THR A 119 -18.82 -6.23 -7.65
N MET A 120 -18.60 -6.75 -6.44
CA MET A 120 -17.37 -7.46 -6.10
C MET A 120 -17.57 -8.46 -4.96
N ASP A 121 -16.76 -9.51 -4.97
CA ASP A 121 -16.66 -10.48 -3.89
C ASP A 121 -15.55 -10.02 -2.93
N VAL A 122 -15.95 -9.67 -1.71
CA VAL A 122 -15.03 -9.28 -0.63
C VAL A 122 -14.76 -10.52 0.21
N LYS A 123 -13.50 -10.98 0.20
CA LYS A 123 -13.06 -12.11 1.05
C LYS A 123 -12.98 -11.71 2.51
N ARG A 124 -12.53 -10.48 2.77
CA ARG A 124 -12.39 -9.96 4.11
C ARG A 124 -12.48 -8.44 4.11
N LEU A 125 -13.29 -7.89 5.00
CA LEU A 125 -13.32 -6.47 5.35
C LEU A 125 -13.02 -6.38 6.84
N ALA A 126 -11.93 -5.74 7.18
CA ALA A 126 -11.50 -5.57 8.56
C ALA A 126 -11.37 -4.10 8.93
N VAL A 127 -11.89 -3.73 10.10
CA VAL A 127 -11.60 -2.46 10.76
C VAL A 127 -10.87 -2.78 12.04
N GLN A 128 -9.68 -2.24 12.24
CA GLN A 128 -8.77 -2.63 13.31
C GLN A 128 -8.31 -1.42 14.10
N LEU A 129 -8.34 -1.52 15.42
CA LEU A 129 -7.67 -0.59 16.33
C LEU A 129 -6.27 -1.14 16.63
N ILE A 130 -5.25 -0.37 16.27
CA ILE A 130 -3.85 -0.79 16.35
C ILE A 130 -3.08 0.25 17.16
N LEU A 131 -2.26 -0.21 18.09
CA LEU A 131 -1.17 0.58 18.66
C LEU A 131 0.11 0.25 17.89
N ARG A 132 0.63 1.22 17.16
CA ARG A 132 1.88 1.09 16.38
C ARG A 132 3.04 1.69 17.16
N GLU A 133 4.02 0.86 17.43
CA GLU A 133 5.29 1.26 17.98
C GLU A 133 6.34 1.31 16.85
N SER A 134 7.11 2.39 16.81
CA SER A 134 8.21 2.54 15.86
C SER A 134 9.45 3.04 16.59
N ALA A 135 10.56 2.32 16.42
CA ALA A 135 11.85 2.68 16.98
C ALA A 135 12.89 2.81 15.87
N THR A 136 13.61 3.93 15.88
CA THR A 136 14.69 4.20 14.93
C THR A 136 16.02 4.18 15.66
N TYR A 137 16.96 3.35 15.23
CA TYR A 137 18.30 3.23 15.82
C TYR A 137 19.37 3.15 14.73
N ARG A 138 20.60 3.43 15.13
CA ARG A 138 21.77 3.24 14.27
C ARG A 138 22.34 1.85 14.44
N ARG A 139 22.63 1.18 13.32
CA ARG A 139 23.36 -0.07 13.27
C ARG A 139 24.56 0.10 12.35
N GLY A 140 25.73 0.38 12.96
CA GLY A 140 26.92 0.83 12.21
C GLY A 140 26.69 2.19 11.58
N THR A 141 26.84 2.29 10.26
CA THR A 141 26.57 3.49 9.46
C THR A 141 25.11 3.67 9.07
N ASP A 142 24.31 2.62 9.18
CA ASP A 142 22.92 2.60 8.71
C ASP A 142 21.94 3.04 9.78
N THR A 143 20.87 3.72 9.34
CA THR A 143 19.71 4.04 10.18
C THR A 143 18.60 3.04 9.89
N VAL A 144 18.21 2.26 10.91
CA VAL A 144 17.17 1.24 10.82
C VAL A 144 15.95 1.67 11.62
N THR A 145 14.77 1.59 11.02
CA THR A 145 13.48 1.79 11.72
C THR A 145 12.75 0.45 11.79
N VAL A 146 12.46 0.01 13.01
CA VAL A 146 11.62 -1.17 13.28
C VAL A 146 10.25 -0.69 13.70
N THR A 147 9.22 -1.32 13.15
CA THR A 147 7.83 -1.02 13.45
C THR A 147 7.12 -2.29 13.91
N HIS A 148 6.39 -2.20 15.01
CA HIS A 148 5.55 -3.28 15.53
C HIS A 148 4.12 -2.81 15.71
N ASP A 149 3.15 -3.59 15.21
CA ASP A 149 1.73 -3.31 15.31
C ASP A 149 1.09 -4.25 16.33
N HIS A 150 0.54 -3.68 17.40
CA HIS A 150 -0.25 -4.39 18.40
C HIS A 150 -1.73 -4.24 18.05
N LEU A 151 -2.37 -5.35 17.65
CA LEU A 151 -3.81 -5.38 17.42
C LEU A 151 -4.54 -5.34 18.76
N ILE A 152 -5.35 -4.30 18.97
CA ILE A 152 -6.11 -4.09 20.21
C ILE A 152 -7.55 -4.60 20.05
N GLN A 153 -8.24 -4.16 19.00
CA GLN A 153 -9.61 -4.57 18.69
C GLN A 153 -9.79 -4.73 17.19
N ASN A 154 -10.72 -5.59 16.80
CA ASN A 154 -10.99 -5.91 15.41
C ASN A 154 -12.49 -6.10 15.18
N PHE A 155 -12.98 -5.54 14.08
CA PHE A 155 -14.25 -5.92 13.45
C PHE A 155 -13.89 -6.58 12.13
N ASP A 156 -14.44 -7.77 11.87
CA ASP A 156 -14.15 -8.57 10.69
C ASP A 156 -15.46 -9.05 10.05
N LEU A 157 -15.56 -8.86 8.75
CA LEU A 157 -16.63 -9.37 7.91
C LEU A 157 -15.99 -10.17 6.78
N SER A 158 -16.33 -11.46 6.68
CA SER A 158 -15.76 -12.38 5.70
C SER A 158 -16.78 -12.80 4.66
N ASP A 159 -16.27 -13.11 3.44
CA ASP A 159 -16.99 -13.77 2.35
C ASP A 159 -18.36 -13.17 2.02
N ARG A 160 -18.36 -11.87 1.73
CA ARG A 160 -19.58 -11.16 1.33
C ARG A 160 -19.45 -10.58 -0.07
N GLN A 161 -20.50 -10.77 -0.87
CA GLN A 161 -20.66 -10.07 -2.13
C GLN A 161 -21.36 -8.72 -1.89
N PHE A 162 -20.79 -7.66 -2.45
CA PHE A 162 -21.40 -6.34 -2.49
C PHE A 162 -21.79 -5.98 -3.92
N ARG A 163 -22.95 -5.35 -4.08
CA ARG A 163 -23.41 -4.84 -5.38
C ARG A 163 -22.90 -3.42 -5.65
N SER A 164 -22.90 -3.05 -6.91
CA SER A 164 -22.60 -1.66 -7.29
C SER A 164 -23.59 -0.70 -6.62
N GLY A 165 -23.07 0.36 -5.99
CA GLY A 165 -23.84 1.34 -5.24
C GLY A 165 -24.21 0.92 -3.81
N GLU A 166 -23.94 -0.31 -3.41
CA GLU A 166 -24.16 -0.75 -2.03
C GLU A 166 -23.15 -0.09 -1.09
N SER A 167 -23.57 0.14 0.15
CA SER A 167 -22.70 0.65 1.20
C SER A 167 -22.81 -0.17 2.47
N ILE A 168 -21.73 -0.28 3.21
CA ILE A 168 -21.70 -0.81 4.55
C ILE A 168 -21.67 0.33 5.55
N ASN A 169 -22.45 0.18 6.63
CA ASN A 169 -22.46 1.09 7.76
C ASN A 169 -22.42 0.25 9.03
N GLN A 170 -21.38 0.48 9.86
CA GLN A 170 -21.19 -0.24 11.12
C GLN A 170 -20.99 0.74 12.26
N ASN A 171 -21.72 0.50 13.34
CA ASN A 171 -21.59 1.20 14.60
C ASN A 171 -20.90 0.28 15.60
N LEU A 172 -19.69 0.62 15.97
CA LEU A 172 -18.83 -0.15 16.87
C LEU A 172 -18.65 0.60 18.18
N ARG A 173 -18.54 -0.15 19.28
CA ARG A 173 -18.10 0.39 20.58
C ARG A 173 -16.76 -0.22 20.92
N TRP A 174 -15.77 0.62 21.05
CA TRP A 174 -14.40 0.22 21.34
C TRP A 174 -13.90 0.94 22.59
N ALA A 175 -12.87 0.40 23.20
CA ALA A 175 -12.22 1.00 24.37
C ALA A 175 -10.72 1.03 24.17
N ILE A 176 -10.08 2.08 24.68
CA ILE A 176 -8.65 2.08 24.90
C ILE A 176 -8.39 1.24 26.16
N PRO A 177 -7.55 0.19 26.09
CA PRO A 177 -7.28 -0.63 27.28
C PRO A 177 -6.77 0.19 28.46
N ARG A 178 -7.14 -0.19 29.68
CA ARG A 178 -6.60 0.44 30.90
C ARG A 178 -5.09 0.18 30.96
N GLY A 179 -4.34 1.20 31.34
CA GLY A 179 -2.87 1.13 31.36
C GLY A 179 -2.20 1.13 29.99
N ALA A 180 -2.95 1.33 28.90
CA ALA A 180 -2.37 1.46 27.57
C ALA A 180 -1.59 2.77 27.44
N MET A 181 -0.46 2.71 26.75
CA MET A 181 0.37 3.88 26.52
C MET A 181 -0.35 4.92 25.66
N HIS A 182 -0.18 6.20 26.00
CA HIS A 182 -0.69 7.33 25.22
C HIS A 182 0.09 7.52 23.92
N SER A 183 -0.47 8.31 23.00
CA SER A 183 0.22 8.73 21.79
C SER A 183 1.47 9.51 22.14
N PHE A 184 2.61 9.09 21.59
CA PHE A 184 3.91 9.67 21.89
C PHE A 184 4.73 9.82 20.60
N GLU A 185 5.44 10.94 20.48
CA GLU A 185 6.33 11.18 19.34
C GLU A 185 7.61 11.86 19.82
N ALA A 186 8.74 11.18 19.62
CA ALA A 186 10.08 11.70 19.82
C ALA A 186 10.92 11.47 18.57
N SER A 187 12.14 12.00 18.55
CA SER A 187 13.02 11.94 17.38
C SER A 187 13.30 10.52 16.85
N ARG A 188 13.28 9.52 17.74
CA ARG A 188 13.63 8.13 17.43
C ARG A 188 12.57 7.10 17.80
N ASN A 189 11.59 7.47 18.62
CA ASN A 189 10.55 6.56 19.11
C ASN A 189 9.19 7.20 18.90
N ARG A 190 8.22 6.40 18.39
CA ARG A 190 6.85 6.84 18.16
C ARG A 190 5.88 5.77 18.62
N LEU A 191 4.83 6.19 19.31
CA LEU A 191 3.66 5.40 19.65
C LEU A 191 2.45 6.07 19.02
N ARG A 192 1.82 5.38 18.07
CA ARG A 192 0.66 5.90 17.33
C ARG A 192 -0.51 4.96 17.44
N TRP A 193 -1.65 5.52 17.80
CA TRP A 193 -2.93 4.82 17.69
C TRP A 193 -3.49 5.02 16.29
N ILE A 194 -3.92 3.92 15.67
CA ILE A 194 -4.34 3.90 14.27
C ILE A 194 -5.60 3.07 14.15
N ILE A 195 -6.59 3.59 13.42
CA ILE A 195 -7.69 2.79 12.91
C ILE A 195 -7.32 2.42 11.47
N LYS A 196 -7.12 1.13 11.23
CA LYS A 196 -6.80 0.57 9.92
C LYS A 196 -8.04 -0.06 9.32
N VAL A 197 -8.38 0.32 8.09
CA VAL A 197 -9.41 -0.31 7.27
C VAL A 197 -8.71 -1.12 6.20
N GLN A 198 -9.04 -2.41 6.11
CA GLN A 198 -8.51 -3.32 5.11
C GLN A 198 -9.65 -4.01 4.38
N VAL A 199 -9.63 -3.99 3.05
CA VAL A 199 -10.60 -4.71 2.20
C VAL A 199 -9.84 -5.62 1.25
N VAL A 200 -9.98 -6.92 1.44
CA VAL A 200 -9.40 -7.97 0.59
C VAL A 200 -10.47 -8.41 -0.40
N MET A 201 -10.27 -8.11 -1.67
CA MET A 201 -11.20 -8.39 -2.75
C MET A 201 -10.72 -9.57 -3.60
N LYS A 202 -11.63 -10.41 -4.07
CA LYS A 202 -11.30 -11.54 -4.95
C LYS A 202 -10.85 -11.03 -6.33
N GLY A 203 -9.64 -11.41 -6.75
CA GLY A 203 -9.10 -11.01 -8.05
C GLY A 203 -8.62 -9.56 -8.14
N TRP A 204 -8.60 -8.81 -7.03
CA TRP A 204 -8.16 -7.43 -6.97
C TRP A 204 -7.11 -7.23 -5.87
N PRO A 205 -6.25 -6.23 -6.02
CA PRO A 205 -5.33 -5.86 -4.95
C PRO A 205 -6.06 -5.45 -3.68
N THR A 206 -5.44 -5.72 -2.53
CA THR A 206 -5.97 -5.32 -1.23
C THR A 206 -6.00 -3.80 -1.11
N TYR A 207 -7.13 -3.29 -0.62
CA TYR A 207 -7.29 -1.89 -0.26
C TYR A 207 -6.98 -1.71 1.22
N ASP A 208 -6.08 -0.79 1.54
CA ASP A 208 -5.71 -0.43 2.92
C ASP A 208 -5.76 1.08 3.10
N GLU A 209 -6.37 1.54 4.19
CA GLU A 209 -6.33 2.94 4.60
C GLU A 209 -6.18 3.05 6.13
N GLU A 210 -5.39 4.04 6.58
CA GLU A 210 -5.08 4.25 7.99
C GLU A 210 -5.51 5.65 8.43
N PHE A 211 -6.12 5.72 9.61
CA PHE A 211 -6.59 6.95 10.24
C PHE A 211 -5.92 7.11 11.58
N GLY A 212 -5.34 8.29 11.83
CA GLY A 212 -4.68 8.60 13.09
C GLY A 212 -5.70 8.87 14.21
N LEU A 213 -5.47 8.28 15.36
CA LEU A 213 -6.20 8.51 16.60
C LEU A 213 -5.23 9.06 17.64
N ARG A 214 -5.68 10.02 18.43
CA ARG A 214 -4.88 10.58 19.53
C ARG A 214 -5.37 10.06 20.86
N VAL A 215 -4.46 9.44 21.61
CA VAL A 215 -4.69 9.03 23.00
C VAL A 215 -3.83 9.90 23.90
N LEU A 216 -4.46 10.59 24.83
CA LEU A 216 -3.83 11.48 25.79
C LEU A 216 -3.30 10.71 27.01
N PRO A 217 -2.32 11.26 27.75
CA PRO A 217 -1.90 10.71 29.03
C PRO A 217 -3.06 10.60 30.03
N GLU A 218 -2.96 9.70 30.99
CA GLU A 218 -3.86 9.66 32.14
C GLU A 218 -3.75 10.97 32.92
N LEU A 219 -4.87 11.41 33.50
CA LEU A 219 -4.85 12.50 34.45
C LEU A 219 -4.28 11.94 35.76
N ALA A 220 -3.27 12.60 36.30
CA ALA A 220 -2.72 12.30 37.59
C ALA A 220 -3.74 12.63 38.70
#